data_83b7de1de0cd5d8c5a697edcd8145603
#
_entry.id   83b7de1de0cd5d8c5a697edcd8145603
#
_cell.length_a   1.000
_cell.length_b   1.000
_cell.length_c   1.000
_cell.angle_alpha   90.00
_cell.angle_beta   90.00
_cell.angle_gamma   90.00
#
_symmetry.space_group_name_H-M   'P 1'
#
loop_
_entity.id
_entity.type
_entity.pdbx_description
1 polymer ?
#
loop_
_entity_poly.entity_id
_entity_poly.type
_entity_poly.pdbx_seq_one_letter_code
_entity_poly.pdbx_strand_id
1 'polypeptide(L)'
;MRKLTPDTKVGAEFTGKTKTISETRVFAFSGGRFNASGWPSKNIHTDLEFAKSCGLSTRSVSATQYMGYLTELMIDLFGETWLSNGKMELKFIAIVDVGDRLVSRAVVTMKESEDSKTKFSLDIWCENQHGNKVVVGTAMGWI
;
A
#
# COMPACT_ATOMS: atom_id res chain seq x y z
N MET A 1 -14.56 -10.16 -1.65
CA MET A 1 -13.23 -10.07 -2.28
C MET A 1 -12.73 -11.49 -2.53
N ARG A 2 -12.09 -11.76 -3.65
CA ARG A 2 -11.58 -13.12 -3.95
C ARG A 2 -10.30 -13.35 -3.16
N LYS A 3 -10.24 -14.46 -2.42
CA LYS A 3 -9.01 -14.96 -1.79
C LYS A 3 -8.23 -15.84 -2.78
N LEU A 4 -6.93 -15.97 -2.56
CA LEU A 4 -6.13 -17.00 -3.23
C LEU A 4 -6.62 -18.38 -2.78
N THR A 5 -6.67 -19.29 -3.72
CA THR A 5 -7.02 -20.71 -3.50
C THR A 5 -6.02 -21.58 -4.27
N PRO A 6 -5.89 -22.86 -3.93
CA PRO A 6 -5.05 -23.78 -4.70
C PRO A 6 -5.37 -23.82 -6.21
N ASP A 7 -6.59 -23.43 -6.61
CA ASP A 7 -7.01 -23.39 -8.02
C ASP A 7 -6.67 -22.06 -8.72
N THR A 8 -6.21 -21.04 -7.97
CA THR A 8 -5.82 -19.75 -8.55
C THR A 8 -4.67 -19.95 -9.55
N LYS A 9 -4.82 -19.37 -10.73
CA LYS A 9 -3.85 -19.53 -11.84
C LYS A 9 -2.85 -18.37 -11.87
N VAL A 10 -1.66 -18.64 -12.42
CA VAL A 10 -0.73 -17.59 -12.83
C VAL A 10 -1.42 -16.67 -13.83
N GLY A 11 -1.20 -15.37 -13.72
CA GLY A 11 -1.91 -14.32 -14.47
C GLY A 11 -3.22 -13.86 -13.84
N ALA A 12 -3.68 -14.47 -12.74
CA ALA A 12 -4.87 -13.97 -12.04
C ALA A 12 -4.61 -12.59 -11.44
N GLU A 13 -5.54 -11.65 -11.68
CA GLU A 13 -5.45 -10.26 -11.25
C GLU A 13 -6.40 -9.98 -10.09
N PHE A 14 -5.95 -9.14 -9.17
CA PHE A 14 -6.70 -8.71 -7.99
C PHE A 14 -6.64 -7.21 -7.82
N THR A 15 -7.74 -6.65 -7.37
CA THR A 15 -7.88 -5.22 -7.13
C THR A 15 -8.39 -5.00 -5.72
N GLY A 16 -7.68 -4.17 -4.96
CA GLY A 16 -8.09 -3.72 -3.63
C GLY A 16 -9.13 -2.61 -3.69
N LYS A 17 -9.53 -2.15 -2.50
CA LYS A 17 -10.46 -1.03 -2.39
C LYS A 17 -9.76 0.29 -2.77
N THR A 18 -10.46 1.14 -3.52
CA THR A 18 -10.00 2.50 -3.77
C THR A 18 -9.98 3.30 -2.46
N LYS A 19 -8.88 3.98 -2.20
CA LYS A 19 -8.66 4.82 -1.01
C LYS A 19 -8.46 6.26 -1.45
N THR A 20 -9.32 7.16 -1.00
CA THR A 20 -9.10 8.61 -1.16
C THR A 20 -8.17 9.09 -0.07
N ILE A 21 -7.12 9.79 -0.46
CA ILE A 21 -6.18 10.42 0.47
C ILE A 21 -6.75 11.77 0.91
N SER A 22 -7.46 11.77 2.02
CA SER A 22 -7.95 13.00 2.63
C SER A 22 -6.91 13.63 3.57
N GLU A 23 -6.97 14.93 3.74
CA GLU A 23 -6.13 15.65 4.70
C GLU A 23 -6.26 15.08 6.11
N THR A 24 -7.49 14.78 6.55
CA THR A 24 -7.74 14.15 7.85
C THR A 24 -7.01 12.82 8.01
N ARG A 25 -6.97 11.99 6.96
CA ARG A 25 -6.22 10.73 7.00
C ARG A 25 -4.72 10.95 7.09
N VAL A 26 -4.20 11.94 6.37
CA VAL A 26 -2.78 12.30 6.45
C VAL A 26 -2.42 12.79 7.83
N PHE A 27 -3.23 13.66 8.42
CA PHE A 27 -3.01 14.15 9.79
C PHE A 27 -3.13 13.03 10.82
N ALA A 28 -4.11 12.14 10.68
CA ALA A 28 -4.27 10.99 11.56
C ALA A 28 -3.06 10.05 11.51
N PHE A 29 -2.47 9.86 10.33
CA PHE A 29 -1.34 8.97 10.14
C PHE A 29 0.02 9.61 10.51
N SER A 30 0.21 10.89 10.15
CA SER A 30 1.51 11.56 10.19
C SER A 30 1.58 12.72 11.20
N GLY A 31 0.47 13.09 11.84
CA GLY A 31 0.39 14.25 12.74
C GLY A 31 0.83 14.00 14.17
N GLY A 32 1.26 12.79 14.51
CA GLY A 32 1.63 12.44 15.87
C GLY A 32 0.42 12.13 16.77
N ARG A 33 0.60 12.24 18.09
CA ARG A 33 -0.46 11.91 19.07
C ARG A 33 -1.63 12.88 18.98
N PHE A 34 -2.86 12.38 18.85
CA PHE A 34 -4.08 13.19 18.75
C PHE A 34 -4.31 14.14 19.94
N ASN A 35 -3.84 13.78 21.13
CA ASN A 35 -4.00 14.59 22.35
C ASN A 35 -2.79 15.47 22.64
N ALA A 36 -1.81 15.55 21.74
CA ALA A 36 -0.67 16.44 21.90
C ALA A 36 -1.10 17.91 21.65
N SER A 37 -0.58 18.83 22.46
CA SER A 37 -0.73 20.25 22.19
C SER A 37 -0.12 20.59 20.83
N GLY A 38 -0.85 21.35 20.00
CA GLY A 38 -0.41 21.70 18.65
C GLY A 38 -0.53 20.56 17.62
N TRP A 39 -1.36 19.56 17.87
CA TRP A 39 -1.68 18.56 16.84
C TRP A 39 -2.41 19.20 15.65
N PRO A 40 -2.09 18.83 14.38
CA PRO A 40 -1.04 17.88 14.01
C PRO A 40 0.37 18.47 14.11
N SER A 41 1.34 17.66 14.52
CA SER A 41 2.74 18.05 14.57
C SER A 41 3.23 18.46 13.18
N LYS A 42 3.99 19.57 13.09
CA LYS A 42 4.53 20.07 11.82
C LYS A 42 5.61 19.13 11.25
N ASN A 43 5.38 18.71 10.03
CA ASN A 43 6.32 17.92 9.24
C ASN A 43 6.00 18.05 7.74
N ILE A 44 6.75 17.38 6.88
CA ILE A 44 6.57 17.42 5.41
C ILE A 44 5.20 16.87 4.94
N HIS A 45 4.47 16.17 5.79
CA HIS A 45 3.16 15.59 5.45
C HIS A 45 1.99 16.49 5.91
N THR A 46 2.20 17.29 6.95
CA THR A 46 1.12 18.03 7.62
C THR A 46 1.17 19.54 7.39
N ASP A 47 2.33 20.10 7.07
CA ASP A 47 2.52 21.54 6.94
C ASP A 47 3.20 21.89 5.59
N LEU A 48 2.51 22.72 4.78
CA LEU A 48 2.98 23.07 3.44
C LEU A 48 4.27 23.90 3.47
N GLU A 49 4.36 24.87 4.39
CA GLU A 49 5.53 25.76 4.48
C GLU A 49 6.75 24.95 4.98
N PHE A 50 6.55 24.03 5.88
CA PHE A 50 7.59 23.10 6.30
C PHE A 50 8.05 22.22 5.13
N ALA A 51 7.12 21.66 4.36
CA ALA A 51 7.44 20.85 3.17
C ALA A 51 8.25 21.66 2.15
N LYS A 52 7.85 22.91 1.87
CA LYS A 52 8.59 23.82 0.97
C LYS A 52 10.00 24.13 1.50
N SER A 53 10.15 24.36 2.80
CA SER A 53 11.47 24.58 3.40
C SER A 53 12.40 23.39 3.26
N CYS A 54 11.84 22.18 3.11
CA CYS A 54 12.57 20.93 2.81
C CYS A 54 12.78 20.67 1.31
N GLY A 55 12.39 21.61 0.43
CA GLY A 55 12.58 21.50 -1.02
C GLY A 55 11.46 20.78 -1.76
N LEU A 56 10.32 20.50 -1.10
CA LEU A 56 9.15 19.90 -1.73
C LEU A 56 8.21 20.97 -2.30
N SER A 57 7.58 20.71 -3.43
CA SER A 57 6.58 21.61 -4.02
C SER A 57 5.22 21.54 -3.32
N THR A 58 4.94 20.42 -2.69
CA THR A 58 3.68 20.14 -1.98
C THR A 58 3.94 19.27 -0.75
N ARG A 59 2.92 19.08 0.08
CA ARG A 59 2.96 18.07 1.15
C ARG A 59 2.90 16.68 0.53
N SER A 60 3.86 15.83 0.84
CA SER A 60 3.83 14.43 0.40
C SER A 60 3.05 13.57 1.40
N VAL A 61 2.30 12.61 0.89
CA VAL A 61 1.71 11.56 1.74
C VAL A 61 2.79 10.58 2.17
N SER A 62 2.78 10.16 3.43
CA SER A 62 3.75 9.18 3.92
C SER A 62 3.67 7.87 3.11
N ALA A 63 4.82 7.41 2.61
CA ALA A 63 4.92 6.16 1.86
C ALA A 63 4.39 4.95 2.64
N THR A 64 4.60 4.93 3.95
CA THR A 64 4.10 3.86 4.82
C THR A 64 2.57 3.83 4.92
N GLN A 65 1.88 4.95 4.66
CA GLN A 65 0.42 4.97 4.65
C GLN A 65 -0.13 4.11 3.49
N TYR A 66 0.40 4.26 2.28
CA TYR A 66 -0.10 3.46 1.15
C TYR A 66 0.62 2.11 0.99
N MET A 67 1.74 1.88 1.66
CA MET A 67 2.23 0.53 1.95
C MET A 67 1.16 -0.27 2.72
N GLY A 68 0.48 0.35 3.68
CA GLY A 68 -0.64 -0.25 4.40
C GLY A 68 -1.79 -0.70 3.48
N TYR A 69 -2.03 0.00 2.36
CA TYR A 69 -3.07 -0.39 1.40
C TYR A 69 -2.69 -1.66 0.62
N LEU A 70 -1.39 -1.85 0.31
CA LEU A 70 -0.91 -3.11 -0.26
C LEU A 70 -0.97 -4.24 0.78
N THR A 71 -0.60 -3.96 2.03
CA THR A 71 -0.71 -4.93 3.13
C THR A 71 -2.16 -5.38 3.32
N GLU A 72 -3.14 -4.46 3.28
CA GLU A 72 -4.57 -4.80 3.32
C GLU A 72 -4.94 -5.77 2.20
N LEU A 73 -4.50 -5.50 0.96
CA LEU A 73 -4.74 -6.40 -0.16
C LEU A 73 -4.10 -7.78 0.06
N MET A 74 -2.89 -7.84 0.58
CA MET A 74 -2.21 -9.10 0.85
C MET A 74 -2.93 -9.91 1.95
N ILE A 75 -3.41 -9.26 3.01
CA ILE A 75 -4.21 -9.91 4.05
C ILE A 75 -5.54 -10.43 3.47
N ASP A 76 -6.18 -9.66 2.59
CA ASP A 76 -7.41 -10.09 1.91
C ASP A 76 -7.17 -11.32 1.01
N LEU A 77 -6.00 -11.43 0.38
CA LEU A 77 -5.64 -12.53 -0.52
C LEU A 77 -5.17 -13.79 0.21
N PHE A 78 -4.24 -13.64 1.15
CA PHE A 78 -3.59 -14.74 1.85
C PHE A 78 -4.26 -15.11 3.19
N GLY A 79 -5.07 -14.20 3.75
CA GLY A 79 -5.63 -14.36 5.09
C GLY A 79 -4.57 -14.17 6.19
N GLU A 80 -4.79 -14.82 7.33
CA GLU A 80 -3.93 -14.72 8.52
C GLU A 80 -2.50 -15.23 8.28
N THR A 81 -2.31 -16.13 7.31
CA THR A 81 -0.99 -16.67 6.96
C THR A 81 -0.05 -15.58 6.45
N TRP A 82 -0.58 -14.47 5.89
CA TRP A 82 0.23 -13.31 5.52
C TRP A 82 1.02 -12.75 6.69
N LEU A 83 0.41 -12.65 7.84
CA LEU A 83 1.03 -12.04 9.03
C LEU A 83 2.21 -12.85 9.58
N SER A 84 2.23 -14.15 9.33
CA SER A 84 3.26 -15.06 9.86
C SER A 84 4.37 -15.38 8.85
N ASN A 85 4.08 -15.38 7.56
CA ASN A 85 5.04 -15.82 6.54
C ASN A 85 4.99 -15.03 5.22
N GLY A 86 4.22 -13.95 5.16
CA GLY A 86 4.21 -13.03 4.02
C GLY A 86 5.51 -12.24 3.92
N LYS A 87 5.97 -12.01 2.70
CA LYS A 87 7.11 -11.13 2.38
C LYS A 87 6.70 -10.16 1.30
N MET A 88 7.16 -8.92 1.42
CA MET A 88 6.87 -7.86 0.46
C MET A 88 8.09 -6.97 0.31
N GLU A 89 8.48 -6.72 -0.95
CA GLU A 89 9.52 -5.75 -1.31
C GLU A 89 8.89 -4.65 -2.15
N LEU A 90 9.14 -3.40 -1.79
CA LEU A 90 8.51 -2.24 -2.42
C LEU A 90 9.54 -1.20 -2.86
N LYS A 91 9.26 -0.57 -4.00
CA LYS A 91 9.94 0.62 -4.49
C LYS A 91 8.92 1.72 -4.68
N PHE A 92 9.08 2.82 -3.94
CA PHE A 92 8.26 4.03 -4.06
C PHE A 92 8.84 4.87 -5.19
N ILE A 93 8.04 5.14 -6.22
CA ILE A 93 8.51 5.70 -7.50
C ILE A 93 7.89 7.05 -7.84
N ALA A 94 6.86 7.47 -7.13
CA ALA A 94 6.24 8.78 -7.31
C ALA A 94 5.68 9.30 -5.98
N ILE A 95 5.58 10.62 -5.88
CA ILE A 95 4.93 11.31 -4.77
C ILE A 95 3.41 11.11 -4.90
N VAL A 96 2.76 10.96 -3.76
CA VAL A 96 1.30 10.94 -3.63
C VAL A 96 0.86 12.21 -2.93
N ASP A 97 -0.12 12.90 -3.51
CA ASP A 97 -0.67 14.15 -3.01
C ASP A 97 -1.97 13.94 -2.23
N VAL A 98 -2.26 14.88 -1.34
CA VAL A 98 -3.58 14.97 -0.71
C VAL A 98 -4.64 15.18 -1.81
N GLY A 99 -5.71 14.38 -1.77
CA GLY A 99 -6.75 14.38 -2.80
C GLY A 99 -6.65 13.22 -3.79
N ASP A 100 -5.48 12.60 -3.92
CA ASP A 100 -5.32 11.42 -4.77
C ASP A 100 -6.22 10.26 -4.34
N ARG A 101 -6.60 9.48 -5.32
CA ARG A 101 -7.31 8.21 -5.11
C ARG A 101 -6.39 7.08 -5.54
N LEU A 102 -6.02 6.24 -4.58
CA LEU A 102 -5.14 5.10 -4.82
C LEU A 102 -5.94 3.79 -4.85
N VAL A 103 -5.54 2.91 -5.75
CA VAL A 103 -6.02 1.54 -5.79
C VAL A 103 -4.83 0.57 -5.79
N SER A 104 -4.91 -0.44 -4.93
CA SER A 104 -3.92 -1.51 -4.86
C SER A 104 -4.23 -2.56 -5.92
N ARG A 105 -3.21 -3.06 -6.59
CA ARG A 105 -3.29 -4.11 -7.60
C ARG A 105 -2.31 -5.23 -7.30
N ALA A 106 -2.67 -6.43 -7.73
CA ALA A 106 -1.80 -7.59 -7.69
C ALA A 106 -2.04 -8.50 -8.88
N VAL A 107 -1.00 -9.12 -9.39
CA VAL A 107 -1.08 -10.18 -10.39
C VAL A 107 -0.20 -11.36 -9.98
N VAL A 108 -0.72 -12.57 -10.07
CA VAL A 108 0.03 -13.79 -9.75
C VAL A 108 1.06 -14.04 -10.84
N THR A 109 2.33 -14.06 -10.46
CA THR A 109 3.47 -14.31 -11.40
C THR A 109 4.02 -15.72 -11.29
N MET A 110 3.90 -16.35 -10.09
CA MET A 110 4.37 -17.72 -9.88
C MET A 110 3.47 -18.44 -8.87
N LYS A 111 3.36 -19.74 -9.06
CA LYS A 111 2.66 -20.66 -8.15
C LYS A 111 3.47 -21.94 -8.00
N GLU A 112 3.75 -22.31 -6.77
CA GLU A 112 4.45 -23.53 -6.41
C GLU A 112 3.63 -24.29 -5.39
N SER A 113 3.39 -25.58 -5.62
CA SER A 113 2.67 -26.43 -4.66
C SER A 113 3.67 -27.37 -4.01
N GLU A 114 3.69 -27.41 -2.70
CA GLU A 114 4.54 -28.25 -1.89
C GLU A 114 3.69 -28.87 -0.78
N ASP A 115 3.59 -30.17 -0.75
CA ASP A 115 2.72 -30.94 0.16
C ASP A 115 1.27 -30.41 0.13
N SER A 116 0.78 -29.97 1.29
CA SER A 116 -0.59 -29.43 1.47
C SER A 116 -0.66 -27.90 1.33
N LYS A 117 0.44 -27.23 1.00
CA LYS A 117 0.53 -25.76 0.91
C LYS A 117 0.76 -25.29 -0.50
N THR A 118 0.32 -24.11 -0.81
CA THR A 118 0.59 -23.44 -2.09
C THR A 118 1.23 -22.09 -1.84
N LYS A 119 2.41 -21.90 -2.42
CA LYS A 119 3.13 -20.64 -2.42
C LYS A 119 2.76 -19.84 -3.65
N PHE A 120 2.50 -18.56 -3.46
CA PHE A 120 2.27 -17.61 -4.54
C PHE A 120 3.31 -16.50 -4.49
N SER A 121 3.80 -16.12 -5.68
CA SER A 121 4.50 -14.86 -5.90
C SER A 121 3.63 -13.95 -6.75
N LEU A 122 3.63 -12.66 -6.43
CA LEU A 122 2.80 -11.66 -7.09
C LEU A 122 3.65 -10.42 -7.40
N ASP A 123 3.39 -9.81 -8.55
CA ASP A 123 3.71 -8.41 -8.76
C ASP A 123 2.59 -7.57 -8.14
N ILE A 124 2.97 -6.52 -7.41
CA ILE A 124 2.02 -5.66 -6.69
C ILE A 124 2.34 -4.20 -6.95
N TRP A 125 1.30 -3.35 -6.97
CA TRP A 125 1.48 -1.91 -7.10
C TRP A 125 0.27 -1.14 -6.58
N CYS A 126 0.47 0.15 -6.29
CA CYS A 126 -0.63 1.10 -6.21
C CYS A 126 -0.56 2.05 -7.40
N GLU A 127 -1.70 2.38 -7.95
CA GLU A 127 -1.87 3.38 -8.99
C GLU A 127 -2.84 4.48 -8.54
N ASN A 128 -2.60 5.70 -9.04
CA ASN A 128 -3.49 6.82 -8.77
C ASN A 128 -4.68 6.87 -9.76
N GLN A 129 -5.53 7.89 -9.65
CA GLN A 129 -6.71 8.07 -10.49
C GLN A 129 -6.40 8.26 -11.99
N HIS A 130 -5.16 8.51 -12.34
CA HIS A 130 -4.69 8.67 -13.73
C HIS A 130 -4.03 7.39 -14.27
N GLY A 131 -4.03 6.30 -13.50
CA GLY A 131 -3.36 5.05 -13.85
C GLY A 131 -1.84 5.06 -13.66
N ASN A 132 -1.28 6.13 -13.07
CA ASN A 132 0.15 6.21 -12.80
C ASN A 132 0.50 5.39 -11.56
N LYS A 133 1.47 4.50 -11.68
CA LYS A 133 1.98 3.73 -10.55
C LYS A 133 2.78 4.65 -9.62
N VAL A 134 2.50 4.57 -8.33
CA VAL A 134 3.18 5.36 -7.28
C VAL A 134 4.11 4.51 -6.41
N VAL A 135 3.81 3.23 -6.30
CA VAL A 135 4.64 2.22 -5.68
C VAL A 135 4.51 0.93 -6.46
N VAL A 136 5.61 0.24 -6.64
CA VAL A 136 5.67 -1.08 -7.31
C VAL A 136 6.47 -2.05 -6.44
N GLY A 137 6.25 -3.33 -6.61
CA GLY A 137 7.01 -4.33 -5.90
C GLY A 137 6.54 -5.74 -6.13
N THR A 138 7.04 -6.63 -5.29
CA THR A 138 6.69 -8.04 -5.29
C THR A 138 6.19 -8.47 -3.91
N ALA A 139 5.34 -9.46 -3.89
CA ALA A 139 4.87 -10.11 -2.68
C ALA A 139 4.95 -11.63 -2.82
N MET A 140 5.17 -12.32 -1.71
CA MET A 140 5.22 -13.76 -1.65
C MET A 140 4.61 -14.26 -0.35
N GLY A 141 3.84 -15.32 -0.41
CA GLY A 141 3.24 -15.94 0.77
C GLY A 141 2.71 -17.34 0.48
N TRP A 142 2.20 -17.99 1.52
CA TRP A 142 1.64 -19.33 1.50
C TRP A 142 0.16 -19.31 1.88
N ILE A 143 -0.60 -20.21 1.28
CA ILE A 143 -1.97 -20.53 1.69
C ILE A 143 -2.07 -22.00 2.02
#